data_6ac4b41d3e832412f86db5aa883adb98
#
_entry.id   6ac4b41d3e832412f86db5aa883adb98
#
_cell.length_a   1.000
_cell.length_b   1.000
_cell.length_c   1.000
_cell.angle_alpha   90.00
_cell.angle_beta   90.00
_cell.angle_gamma   90.00
#
_symmetry.space_group_name_H-M   'P 1'
#
loop_
_entity.id
_entity.type
_entity.pdbx_description
1 polymer ?
#
loop_
_entity_poly.entity_id
_entity_poly.type
_entity_poly.pdbx_seq_one_letter_code
_entity_poly.pdbx_strand_id
1 'polypeptide(L)'
;YDNRDFWNYYSFEEFGLSGEAYLSMKGVYYYSDTGRTWSYTHKVRDRLQTQMNTTSEDVHSTWDLIRAVDTNKPRVVYILTHPERWAGSSGEWVYVLGRDTAVNFGKVLLAFFR
;
A
#
# COMPACT_ATOMS: atom_id res chain seq x y z
N TYR A 1 5.65 -7.49 12.97
CA TYR A 1 6.63 -8.56 12.76
C TYR A 1 7.29 -8.32 11.41
N ASP A 2 8.62 -8.34 11.40
CA ASP A 2 9.41 -8.35 10.17
C ASP A 2 9.97 -9.78 10.01
N ASN A 3 9.53 -10.48 9.00
CA ASN A 3 9.93 -11.87 8.72
C ASN A 3 10.82 -11.99 7.49
N ARG A 4 11.37 -10.88 7.00
CA ARG A 4 12.24 -10.87 5.81
C ARG A 4 13.48 -11.73 6.00
N ASP A 5 14.00 -11.77 7.24
CA ASP A 5 15.18 -12.59 7.56
C ASP A 5 14.94 -14.09 7.42
N PHE A 6 13.68 -14.54 7.47
CA PHE A 6 13.32 -15.94 7.25
C PHE A 6 13.80 -16.43 5.87
N TRP A 7 13.66 -15.58 4.85
CA TRP A 7 14.03 -15.88 3.48
C TRP A 7 15.54 -15.88 3.22
N ASN A 8 16.36 -15.55 4.21
CA ASN A 8 17.81 -15.75 4.14
C ASN A 8 18.20 -17.21 4.40
N TYR A 9 17.30 -17.99 5.01
CA TYR A 9 17.54 -19.38 5.39
C TYR A 9 16.75 -20.39 4.58
N TYR A 10 15.64 -19.97 3.96
CA TYR A 10 14.72 -20.84 3.24
C TYR A 10 14.41 -20.27 1.86
N SER A 11 14.22 -21.16 0.89
CA SER A 11 13.78 -20.75 -0.45
C SER A 11 12.25 -20.76 -0.57
N PHE A 12 11.68 -19.97 -1.48
CA PHE A 12 10.25 -19.97 -1.72
C PHE A 12 9.76 -21.31 -2.26
N GLU A 13 10.59 -21.96 -3.07
CA GLU A 13 10.29 -23.23 -3.71
C GLU A 13 10.08 -24.36 -2.69
N GLU A 14 10.79 -24.37 -1.56
CA GLU A 14 10.62 -25.34 -0.48
C GLU A 14 9.20 -25.35 0.09
N PHE A 15 8.52 -24.21 0.00
CA PHE A 15 7.13 -24.03 0.46
C PHE A 15 6.11 -24.06 -0.69
N GLY A 16 6.52 -24.34 -1.92
CA GLY A 16 5.66 -24.31 -3.09
C GLY A 16 5.20 -22.90 -3.47
N LEU A 17 5.94 -21.86 -3.06
CA LEU A 17 5.65 -20.46 -3.34
C LEU A 17 6.46 -19.97 -4.53
N SER A 18 5.86 -19.11 -5.34
CA SER A 18 6.56 -18.44 -6.45
C SER A 18 7.34 -17.20 -6.02
N GLY A 19 7.15 -16.75 -4.78
CA GLY A 19 7.78 -15.57 -4.22
C GLY A 19 6.94 -14.93 -3.13
N GLU A 20 7.50 -13.88 -2.54
CA GLU A 20 6.82 -13.05 -1.54
C GLU A 20 6.56 -11.67 -2.15
N ALA A 21 5.35 -11.15 -1.93
CA ALA A 21 4.86 -9.95 -2.62
C ALA A 21 5.76 -8.71 -2.45
N TYR A 22 6.40 -8.58 -1.28
CA TYR A 22 7.26 -7.44 -0.99
C TYR A 22 8.72 -7.60 -1.45
N LEU A 23 9.19 -8.83 -1.64
CA LEU A 23 10.60 -9.10 -1.92
C LEU A 23 10.86 -9.51 -3.37
N SER A 24 9.88 -10.19 -3.99
CA SER A 24 10.12 -10.92 -5.23
C SER A 24 9.60 -10.22 -6.47
N MET A 25 8.69 -9.25 -6.33
CA MET A 25 8.04 -8.60 -7.47
C MET A 25 8.82 -7.36 -7.93
N LYS A 26 9.52 -7.49 -9.05
CA LYS A 26 10.18 -6.38 -9.73
C LYS A 26 9.29 -5.84 -10.86
N GLY A 27 9.25 -4.52 -11.05
CA GLY A 27 8.54 -3.90 -12.16
C GLY A 27 7.01 -3.99 -12.10
N VAL A 28 6.45 -4.15 -10.90
CA VAL A 28 4.99 -4.14 -10.67
C VAL A 28 4.51 -2.73 -10.29
N TYR A 29 3.28 -2.42 -10.66
CA TYR A 29 2.58 -1.24 -10.16
C TYR A 29 1.93 -1.58 -8.82
N TYR A 30 2.34 -0.87 -7.78
CA TYR A 30 1.84 -1.09 -6.43
C TYR A 30 0.95 0.04 -5.97
N TYR A 31 -0.24 -0.30 -5.51
CA TYR A 31 -1.18 0.63 -4.91
C TYR A 31 -1.64 0.12 -3.55
N SER A 32 -1.79 1.03 -2.60
CA SER A 32 -2.27 0.70 -1.26
C SER A 32 -3.25 1.77 -0.80
N ASP A 33 -4.31 1.38 -0.12
CA ASP A 33 -5.28 2.29 0.49
C ASP A 33 -4.84 2.81 1.87
N THR A 34 -3.57 2.61 2.23
CA THR A 34 -2.98 3.12 3.47
C THR A 34 -3.17 4.64 3.57
N GLY A 35 -3.73 5.10 4.68
CA GLY A 35 -4.02 6.52 4.90
C GLY A 35 -5.28 7.01 4.18
N ARG A 36 -6.15 6.11 3.71
CA ARG A 36 -7.38 6.39 2.95
C ARG A 36 -7.14 7.11 1.62
N THR A 37 -5.97 6.94 1.05
CA THR A 37 -5.61 7.46 -0.26
C THR A 37 -4.74 6.45 -0.98
N TRP A 38 -4.85 6.37 -2.29
CA TRP A 38 -3.96 5.58 -3.12
C TRP A 38 -2.61 6.27 -3.36
N SER A 39 -2.50 7.56 -3.00
CA SER A 39 -1.25 8.33 -3.11
C SER A 39 -0.19 7.89 -2.09
N TYR A 40 1.05 8.29 -2.32
CA TYR A 40 2.20 7.96 -1.44
C TYR A 40 2.29 8.82 -0.17
N THR A 41 1.45 9.82 -0.01
CA THR A 41 1.57 10.90 0.99
C THR A 41 1.65 10.39 2.44
N HIS A 42 0.99 9.27 2.76
CA HIS A 42 0.91 8.75 4.13
C HIS A 42 1.57 7.38 4.33
N LYS A 43 2.39 6.93 3.38
CA LYS A 43 3.01 5.60 3.39
C LYS A 43 4.39 5.62 4.02
N VAL A 44 4.45 5.75 5.34
CA VAL A 44 5.73 5.83 6.08
C VAL A 44 6.47 4.48 6.14
N ARG A 45 5.74 3.37 6.14
CA ARG A 45 6.30 2.01 6.25
C ARG A 45 6.29 1.22 4.94
N ASP A 46 5.41 1.57 4.00
CA ASP A 46 5.30 0.91 2.70
C ASP A 46 6.39 1.38 1.71
N ARG A 47 7.53 1.73 2.22
CA ARG A 47 8.70 2.01 1.38
C ARG A 47 9.30 0.70 0.92
N LEU A 48 8.67 0.11 -0.05
CA LEU A 48 9.32 -0.89 -0.89
C LEU A 48 10.40 -0.17 -1.68
N GLN A 49 11.61 -0.42 -1.27
CA GLN A 49 12.76 0.23 -1.84
C GLN A 49 12.89 -0.13 -3.32
N THR A 50 12.85 0.88 -4.16
CA THR A 50 13.67 1.06 -5.36
C THR A 50 13.33 0.31 -6.65
N GLN A 51 12.32 -0.54 -6.75
CA GLN A 51 12.06 -1.26 -8.01
C GLN A 51 10.61 -1.28 -8.48
N MET A 52 9.74 -0.55 -7.82
CA MET A 52 8.38 -0.39 -8.30
C MET A 52 8.32 0.81 -9.24
N ASN A 53 7.75 0.62 -10.40
CA ASN A 53 7.33 1.72 -11.25
C ASN A 53 6.17 2.43 -10.55
N THR A 54 6.50 3.28 -9.59
CA THR A 54 5.55 4.23 -9.05
C THR A 54 5.41 5.32 -10.07
N THR A 55 4.37 5.24 -10.87
CA THR A 55 3.91 6.45 -11.52
C THR A 55 3.61 7.45 -10.43
N SER A 56 4.27 8.60 -10.49
CA SER A 56 4.04 9.76 -9.64
C SER A 56 2.67 10.42 -9.92
N GLU A 57 1.72 9.66 -10.45
CA GLU A 57 0.38 10.13 -10.68
C GLU A 57 -0.32 10.26 -9.34
N ASP A 58 -0.92 11.41 -9.11
CA ASP A 58 -1.76 11.72 -7.96
C ASP A 58 -3.03 10.87 -7.98
N VAL A 59 -2.92 9.62 -7.53
CA VAL A 59 -4.03 8.68 -7.43
C VAL A 59 -4.66 8.85 -6.06
N HIS A 60 -5.69 9.70 -5.97
CA HIS A 60 -6.34 10.01 -4.70
C HIS A 60 -7.61 9.20 -4.47
N SER A 61 -8.31 8.82 -5.52
CA SER A 61 -9.57 8.09 -5.47
C SER A 61 -9.47 6.73 -6.16
N THR A 62 -10.43 5.85 -5.87
CA THR A 62 -10.54 4.56 -6.59
C THR A 62 -10.79 4.76 -8.09
N TRP A 63 -11.46 5.85 -8.48
CA TRP A 63 -11.66 6.18 -9.89
C TRP A 63 -10.35 6.58 -10.57
N ASP A 64 -9.48 7.30 -9.87
CA ASP A 64 -8.15 7.62 -10.39
C ASP A 64 -7.30 6.35 -10.53
N LEU A 65 -7.41 5.43 -9.57
CA LEU A 65 -6.74 4.13 -9.65
C LEU A 65 -7.18 3.35 -10.88
N ILE A 66 -8.50 3.24 -11.11
CA ILE A 66 -9.05 2.55 -12.28
C ILE A 66 -8.51 3.20 -13.55
N ARG A 67 -8.54 4.51 -13.64
CA ARG A 67 -8.04 5.28 -14.79
C ARG A 67 -6.55 5.07 -15.00
N ALA A 68 -5.75 5.11 -13.93
CA ALA A 68 -4.31 4.90 -14.00
C ALA A 68 -3.96 3.50 -14.52
N VAL A 69 -4.66 2.47 -14.03
CA VAL A 69 -4.48 1.09 -14.49
C VAL A 69 -4.90 0.95 -15.95
N ASP A 70 -6.02 1.52 -16.36
CA ASP A 70 -6.51 1.45 -17.74
C ASP A 70 -5.59 2.19 -18.73
N THR A 71 -5.08 3.35 -18.32
CA THR A 71 -4.17 4.15 -19.15
C THR A 71 -2.80 3.49 -19.30
N ASN A 72 -2.20 3.06 -18.20
CA ASN A 72 -0.84 2.52 -18.19
C ASN A 72 -0.77 1.05 -18.64
N LYS A 73 -1.91 0.32 -18.59
CA LYS A 73 -2.03 -1.09 -18.94
C LYS A 73 -0.88 -1.96 -18.41
N PRO A 74 -0.57 -1.86 -17.12
CA PRO A 74 0.56 -2.57 -16.55
C PRO A 74 0.35 -4.08 -16.64
N ARG A 75 1.43 -4.83 -16.88
CA ARG A 75 1.37 -6.29 -16.96
C ARG A 75 0.96 -6.92 -15.63
N VAL A 76 1.41 -6.33 -14.53
CA VAL A 76 1.11 -6.80 -13.16
C VAL A 76 0.82 -5.61 -12.28
N VAL A 77 -0.30 -5.67 -11.58
CA VAL A 77 -0.71 -4.70 -10.56
C VAL A 77 -0.84 -5.41 -9.22
N TYR A 78 -0.22 -4.86 -8.20
CA TYR A 78 -0.38 -5.28 -6.83
C TYR A 78 -1.20 -4.26 -6.06
N ILE A 79 -2.33 -4.68 -5.51
CA ILE A 79 -3.24 -3.82 -4.77
C ILE A 79 -3.34 -4.34 -3.34
N LEU A 80 -2.92 -3.52 -2.37
CA LEU A 80 -3.10 -3.77 -0.94
C LEU A 80 -4.32 -3.01 -0.44
N THR A 81 -5.28 -3.72 0.12
CA THR A 81 -6.47 -3.14 0.74
C THR A 81 -6.57 -3.52 2.22
N HIS A 82 -7.22 -2.68 3.00
CA HIS A 82 -7.43 -2.87 4.43
C HIS A 82 -8.92 -3.01 4.73
N PRO A 83 -9.47 -4.24 4.67
CA PRO A 83 -10.91 -4.47 4.85
C PRO A 83 -11.45 -3.98 6.20
N GLU A 84 -10.62 -3.91 7.23
CA GLU A 84 -10.98 -3.38 8.55
C GLU A 84 -11.37 -1.90 8.52
N ARG A 85 -11.16 -1.22 7.40
CA ARG A 85 -11.59 0.17 7.17
C ARG A 85 -12.89 0.29 6.41
N TRP A 86 -13.45 -0.84 5.98
CA TRP A 86 -14.72 -0.88 5.26
C TRP A 86 -15.85 -0.84 6.28
N ALA A 87 -16.54 0.27 6.33
CA ALA A 87 -17.59 0.50 7.30
C ALA A 87 -18.90 -0.17 6.85
N GLY A 88 -19.55 -0.88 7.79
CA GLY A 88 -20.86 -1.49 7.58
C GLY A 88 -22.02 -0.51 7.80
N SER A 89 -21.75 0.67 8.35
CA SER A 89 -22.74 1.72 8.61
C SER A 89 -22.14 3.13 8.48
N SER A 90 -23.01 4.13 8.32
CA SER A 90 -22.59 5.54 8.24
C SER A 90 -21.90 6.02 9.54
N GLY A 91 -22.35 5.56 10.69
CA GLY A 91 -21.74 5.91 11.99
C GLY A 91 -20.34 5.34 12.12
N GLU A 92 -20.16 4.08 11.74
CA GLU A 92 -18.86 3.44 11.72
C GLU A 92 -17.92 4.12 10.73
N TRP A 93 -18.44 4.52 9.56
CA TRP A 93 -17.67 5.26 8.57
C TRP A 93 -17.11 6.58 9.13
N VAL A 94 -17.95 7.37 9.81
CA VAL A 94 -17.53 8.63 10.45
C VAL A 94 -16.48 8.39 11.52
N TYR A 95 -16.69 7.37 12.36
CA TYR A 95 -15.71 7.00 13.39
C TYR A 95 -14.35 6.62 12.80
N VAL A 96 -14.35 5.71 11.81
CA VAL A 96 -13.12 5.26 11.15
C VAL A 96 -12.44 6.42 10.42
N LEU A 97 -13.21 7.30 9.77
CA LEU A 97 -12.67 8.51 9.13
C LEU A 97 -11.96 9.41 10.14
N GLY A 98 -12.60 9.69 11.28
CA GLY A 98 -12.01 10.52 12.34
C GLY A 98 -10.72 9.92 12.92
N ARG A 99 -10.74 8.63 13.21
CA ARG A 99 -9.56 7.89 13.69
C ARG A 99 -8.40 7.95 12.68
N ASP A 100 -8.67 7.65 11.42
CA ASP A 100 -7.63 7.62 10.41
C ASP A 100 -7.07 9.02 10.12
N THR A 101 -7.90 10.04 10.17
CA THR A 101 -7.47 11.45 10.06
C THR A 101 -6.52 11.82 11.20
N ALA A 102 -6.84 11.46 12.44
CA ALA A 102 -5.97 11.71 13.59
C ALA A 102 -4.62 10.98 13.45
N VAL A 103 -4.64 9.71 13.02
CA VAL A 103 -3.42 8.93 12.78
C VAL A 103 -2.57 9.54 11.66
N ASN A 104 -3.19 9.97 10.57
CA ASN A 104 -2.48 10.59 9.46
C ASN A 104 -1.84 11.92 9.87
N PHE A 105 -2.56 12.72 10.66
CA PHE A 105 -2.00 13.95 11.23
C PHE A 105 -0.79 13.66 12.14
N GLY A 106 -0.89 12.66 13.01
CA GLY A 106 0.24 12.20 13.83
C GLY A 106 1.45 11.76 13.00
N LYS A 107 1.23 11.05 11.88
CA LYS A 107 2.31 10.66 10.96
C LYS A 107 3.00 11.88 10.33
N VAL A 108 2.24 12.88 9.92
CA VAL A 108 2.78 14.12 9.35
C VAL A 108 3.64 14.85 10.38
N LEU A 109 3.13 15.00 11.62
CA LEU A 109 3.91 15.59 12.71
C LEU A 109 5.22 14.83 12.97
N LEU A 110 5.16 13.50 13.07
CA LEU A 110 6.37 12.68 13.28
C LEU A 110 7.37 12.79 12.12
N ALA A 111 6.88 12.98 10.89
CA ALA A 111 7.75 13.18 9.74
C ALA A 111 8.44 14.57 9.77
N PHE A 112 7.81 15.55 10.42
CA PHE A 112 8.36 16.91 10.54
C PHE A 112 9.46 17.00 11.61
N PHE A 113 9.41 16.11 12.63
CA PHE A 113 10.42 16.08 13.72
C PHE A 113 11.55 15.06 13.48
N ARG A 114 11.63 14.47 12.31
CA ARG A 114 12.67 13.52 11.90
C ARG A 114 13.61 14.09 10.85
#